data_b558027200cda007f5d88fad33d7f808
#
_entry.id   b558027200cda007f5d88fad33d7f808
#
_cell.length_a   1.000
_cell.length_b   1.000
_cell.length_c   1.000
_cell.angle_alpha   90.00
_cell.angle_beta   90.00
_cell.angle_gamma   90.00
#
_symmetry.space_group_name_H-M   'P 1'
#
loop_
_entity.id
_entity.type
_entity.pdbx_description
1 polymer ?
#
loop_
_entity_poly.entity_id
_entity_poly.type
_entity_poly.pdbx_seq_one_letter_code
_entity_poly.pdbx_strand_id
1 'polypeptide(L)'
;MKSAATMIAIWVTFLLIGTGCSQEEPPLSSENAAVRKAIEMPVQEEAGDVTVSQESDLGPAAEKESVEIAATIEEKKPEKVIENVKEEENGYYVTKKGDSLSGIARRKDVYEDDLKWPIIYSLNMEKLNDIEKDENFPDRELPEGIELKILTPDEVKENLEKKPKNYWVINVISSSEKEILVPHIIKLIMNGYGAYITRTEIDGKDWMRLRVGFFEQREDAEAEGKKIMDILNFSDVWTTKVGDIERGEFGGY
;
A
#
# COMPACT_ATOMS: atom_id res chain seq x y z
N MET A 1 9.09 40.14 62.21
CA MET A 1 10.38 40.43 61.57
C MET A 1 10.21 40.05 60.08
N LYS A 2 10.16 41.06 59.21
CA LYS A 2 9.92 40.97 57.78
C LYS A 2 11.28 40.99 57.08
N SER A 3 11.57 40.00 56.24
CA SER A 3 12.74 40.02 55.37
C SER A 3 12.27 40.12 53.91
N ALA A 4 12.65 41.22 53.27
CA ALA A 4 12.41 41.46 51.85
C ALA A 4 13.55 40.84 51.02
N ALA A 5 13.23 40.05 50.02
CA ALA A 5 14.19 39.55 49.03
C ALA A 5 14.03 40.37 47.74
N THR A 6 15.10 41.05 47.37
CA THR A 6 15.25 41.93 46.20
C THR A 6 15.47 41.08 44.94
N MET A 7 14.59 41.22 43.95
CA MET A 7 14.81 40.68 42.60
C MET A 7 15.68 41.66 41.79
N ILE A 8 16.80 41.17 41.30
CA ILE A 8 17.65 41.87 40.33
C ILE A 8 17.29 41.33 38.94
N ALA A 9 16.69 42.16 38.11
CA ALA A 9 16.45 41.90 36.70
C ALA A 9 17.70 42.27 35.90
N ILE A 10 18.31 41.26 35.26
CA ILE A 10 19.42 41.50 34.31
C ILE A 10 18.82 41.51 32.91
N TRP A 11 18.82 42.69 32.30
CA TRP A 11 18.54 42.87 30.87
C TRP A 11 19.82 42.59 30.08
N VAL A 12 19.82 41.55 29.27
CA VAL A 12 20.85 41.28 28.26
C VAL A 12 20.32 41.74 26.91
N THR A 13 20.85 42.84 26.43
CA THR A 13 20.63 43.38 25.08
C THR A 13 21.48 42.57 24.10
N PHE A 14 20.87 41.74 23.25
CA PHE A 14 21.55 41.09 22.15
C PHE A 14 21.53 41.98 20.91
N LEU A 15 22.72 42.42 20.52
CA LEU A 15 22.96 43.17 19.28
C LEU A 15 22.94 42.18 18.09
N LEU A 16 21.98 42.33 17.19
CA LEU A 16 21.91 41.59 15.93
C LEU A 16 22.95 42.16 14.96
N ILE A 17 24.04 41.43 14.76
CA ILE A 17 24.94 41.65 13.62
C ILE A 17 24.52 40.65 12.55
N GLY A 18 23.84 41.15 11.51
CA GLY A 18 23.49 40.36 10.32
C GLY A 18 24.73 40.12 9.48
N THR A 19 25.14 38.84 9.41
CA THR A 19 26.01 38.36 8.32
C THR A 19 25.17 37.39 7.49
N GLY A 20 24.78 37.84 6.29
CA GLY A 20 24.16 37.02 5.29
C GLY A 20 25.15 35.95 4.81
N CYS A 21 24.89 34.69 5.18
CA CYS A 21 25.42 33.55 4.50
C CYS A 21 24.38 33.10 3.48
N SER A 22 24.63 33.31 2.19
CA SER A 22 24.00 32.61 1.11
C SER A 22 24.42 31.14 1.25
N GLN A 23 23.51 30.28 1.73
CA GLN A 23 23.69 28.83 1.58
C GLN A 23 23.38 28.51 0.13
N GLU A 24 24.42 28.19 -0.64
CA GLU A 24 24.28 27.49 -1.89
C GLU A 24 23.71 26.10 -1.58
N GLU A 25 22.51 25.80 -2.09
CA GLU A 25 21.93 24.47 -2.04
C GLU A 25 22.84 23.49 -2.82
N PRO A 26 23.11 22.28 -2.27
CA PRO A 26 23.86 21.29 -3.02
C PRO A 26 23.06 20.86 -4.26
N PRO A 27 23.74 20.60 -5.41
CA PRO A 27 23.06 20.20 -6.63
C PRO A 27 22.34 18.86 -6.42
N LEU A 28 21.02 18.87 -6.67
CA LEU A 28 20.16 17.69 -6.68
C LEU A 28 20.73 16.66 -7.66
N SER A 29 20.79 15.40 -7.25
CA SER A 29 21.16 14.32 -8.16
C SER A 29 20.17 14.28 -9.33
N SER A 30 20.64 14.04 -10.54
CA SER A 30 19.88 14.11 -11.79
C SER A 30 18.66 13.16 -11.81
N GLU A 31 18.68 12.14 -11.01
CA GLU A 31 17.61 11.13 -10.88
C GLU A 31 16.36 11.68 -10.16
N ASN A 32 16.57 12.46 -9.08
CA ASN A 32 15.45 13.07 -8.33
C ASN A 32 14.78 14.23 -9.10
N ALA A 33 15.50 14.90 -9.98
CA ALA A 33 14.95 16.00 -10.79
C ALA A 33 14.01 15.49 -11.89
N ALA A 34 14.28 14.32 -12.48
CA ALA A 34 13.43 13.71 -13.50
C ALA A 34 12.09 13.22 -12.90
N VAL A 35 12.12 12.64 -11.71
CA VAL A 35 10.92 12.17 -11.00
C VAL A 35 10.02 13.33 -10.58
N ARG A 36 10.58 14.45 -10.11
CA ARG A 36 9.80 15.65 -9.77
C ARG A 36 9.07 16.24 -10.99
N LYS A 37 9.71 16.29 -12.14
CA LYS A 37 9.13 16.86 -13.35
C LYS A 37 7.96 16.03 -13.90
N ALA A 38 7.98 14.71 -13.69
CA ALA A 38 6.90 13.81 -14.09
C ALA A 38 5.66 13.90 -13.18
N ILE A 39 5.83 14.40 -11.95
CA ILE A 39 4.76 14.48 -10.94
C ILE A 39 4.00 15.81 -10.98
N GLU A 40 4.62 16.88 -11.50
CA GLU A 40 4.02 18.22 -11.58
C GLU A 40 3.09 18.42 -12.82
N MET A 41 2.92 17.43 -13.68
CA MET A 41 1.99 17.54 -14.80
C MET A 41 0.54 17.41 -14.33
N PRO A 42 -0.35 18.36 -14.66
CA PRO A 42 -1.74 18.31 -14.27
C PRO A 42 -2.44 17.15 -14.97
N VAL A 43 -3.24 16.40 -14.23
CA VAL A 43 -4.17 15.41 -14.78
C VAL A 43 -5.17 16.14 -15.67
N GLN A 44 -5.10 15.95 -16.97
CA GLN A 44 -6.17 16.36 -17.89
C GLN A 44 -7.28 15.32 -17.79
N GLU A 45 -8.45 15.74 -17.31
CA GLU A 45 -9.71 15.01 -17.47
C GLU A 45 -10.10 15.05 -18.94
N GLU A 46 -9.86 13.98 -19.69
CA GLU A 46 -10.51 13.78 -20.98
C GLU A 46 -11.88 13.14 -20.78
N ALA A 47 -12.92 13.95 -20.93
CA ALA A 47 -14.29 13.51 -21.15
C ALA A 47 -14.40 12.97 -22.59
N GLY A 48 -14.24 11.65 -22.75
CA GLY A 48 -14.45 10.95 -24.02
C GLY A 48 -15.90 10.56 -24.20
N ASP A 49 -16.58 11.25 -25.13
CA ASP A 49 -17.90 10.94 -25.65
C ASP A 49 -17.85 9.62 -26.46
N VAL A 50 -18.61 8.59 -26.02
CA VAL A 50 -18.71 7.29 -26.72
C VAL A 50 -19.95 7.29 -27.57
N THR A 51 -19.81 7.54 -28.87
CA THR A 51 -20.83 7.28 -29.88
C THR A 51 -20.92 5.80 -30.20
N VAL A 52 -22.12 5.25 -29.95
CA VAL A 52 -22.58 3.93 -30.36
C VAL A 52 -22.74 3.87 -31.88
N SER A 53 -22.21 2.83 -32.53
CA SER A 53 -22.63 2.40 -33.86
C SER A 53 -22.90 0.91 -33.84
N GLN A 54 -24.17 0.58 -34.11
CA GLN A 54 -24.71 -0.74 -34.41
C GLN A 54 -24.39 -1.17 -35.84
N GLU A 55 -24.41 -2.45 -36.06
CA GLU A 55 -25.05 -3.29 -37.08
C GLU A 55 -24.14 -4.42 -37.57
N SER A 56 -24.58 -5.62 -37.31
CA SER A 56 -25.30 -6.63 -38.12
C SER A 56 -24.35 -7.42 -39.06
N ASP A 57 -24.38 -8.71 -39.15
CA ASP A 57 -25.40 -9.58 -39.75
C ASP A 57 -25.03 -11.07 -39.70
N LEU A 58 -26.06 -11.93 -39.48
CA LEU A 58 -26.39 -13.25 -39.99
C LEU A 58 -25.36 -14.40 -40.16
N GLY A 59 -25.71 -15.54 -39.53
CA GLY A 59 -25.33 -16.92 -39.66
C GLY A 59 -25.51 -17.55 -41.05
N PRO A 60 -25.70 -18.88 -41.26
CA PRO A 60 -26.07 -19.97 -40.34
C PRO A 60 -25.36 -21.35 -40.56
N ALA A 61 -25.61 -22.26 -39.61
CA ALA A 61 -25.97 -23.69 -39.76
C ALA A 61 -24.96 -24.81 -40.15
N ALA A 62 -25.17 -25.87 -39.40
CA ALA A 62 -25.02 -27.32 -39.68
C ALA A 62 -23.63 -27.88 -39.31
N GLU A 63 -23.46 -29.11 -38.76
CA GLU A 63 -24.30 -30.27 -38.66
C GLU A 63 -23.72 -31.24 -37.60
N LYS A 64 -24.52 -32.14 -37.16
CA LYS A 64 -24.33 -33.20 -36.17
C LYS A 64 -23.25 -34.22 -36.55
N GLU A 65 -22.46 -34.70 -35.59
CA GLU A 65 -22.14 -36.11 -35.57
C GLU A 65 -21.97 -36.62 -34.12
N SER A 66 -22.83 -37.56 -33.78
CA SER A 66 -22.85 -38.35 -32.57
C SER A 66 -21.89 -39.51 -32.69
N VAL A 67 -20.95 -39.68 -31.74
CA VAL A 67 -20.30 -40.98 -31.50
C VAL A 67 -20.41 -41.31 -30.03
N GLU A 68 -21.22 -42.35 -29.80
CA GLU A 68 -21.41 -43.11 -28.57
C GLU A 68 -20.20 -44.01 -28.35
N ILE A 69 -19.44 -43.81 -27.25
CA ILE A 69 -18.57 -44.86 -26.71
C ILE A 69 -18.84 -44.99 -25.22
N ALA A 70 -19.56 -46.01 -24.85
CA ALA A 70 -19.68 -46.50 -23.49
C ALA A 70 -18.41 -47.24 -23.10
N ALA A 71 -17.81 -46.86 -21.94
CA ALA A 71 -17.05 -47.81 -21.12
C ALA A 71 -16.75 -47.22 -19.72
N THR A 72 -17.32 -47.87 -18.75
CA THR A 72 -16.78 -48.21 -17.43
C THR A 72 -16.49 -47.03 -16.47
N ILE A 73 -17.47 -46.76 -15.65
CA ILE A 73 -17.36 -45.97 -14.44
C ILE A 73 -16.74 -46.86 -13.35
N GLU A 74 -15.45 -46.65 -13.05
CA GLU A 74 -14.92 -47.02 -11.73
C GLU A 74 -15.22 -45.93 -10.77
N GLU A 75 -16.09 -46.25 -9.85
CA GLU A 75 -16.50 -45.43 -8.70
C GLU A 75 -15.32 -45.23 -7.76
N LYS A 76 -14.53 -44.15 -7.95
CA LYS A 76 -13.53 -43.68 -6.99
C LYS A 76 -14.22 -42.73 -6.07
N LYS A 77 -14.52 -43.22 -4.86
CA LYS A 77 -15.04 -42.50 -3.69
C LYS A 77 -14.37 -41.10 -3.53
N PRO A 78 -15.14 -40.00 -3.47
CA PRO A 78 -14.55 -38.70 -3.25
C PRO A 78 -14.02 -38.61 -1.82
N GLU A 79 -12.72 -38.62 -1.69
CA GLU A 79 -12.01 -38.33 -0.44
C GLU A 79 -12.00 -36.81 -0.22
N LYS A 80 -12.71 -36.42 0.83
CA LYS A 80 -12.67 -35.15 1.57
C LYS A 80 -11.87 -33.99 0.97
N VAL A 81 -12.53 -33.14 0.19
CA VAL A 81 -12.13 -31.77 -0.12
C VAL A 81 -13.20 -30.82 0.44
N ILE A 82 -13.54 -30.94 1.70
CA ILE A 82 -14.53 -30.06 2.33
C ILE A 82 -14.02 -29.74 3.74
N GLU A 83 -12.92 -28.99 3.86
CA GLU A 83 -12.58 -28.40 5.17
C GLU A 83 -11.94 -27.01 5.11
N ASN A 84 -11.57 -26.50 3.93
CA ASN A 84 -10.84 -25.23 3.81
C ASN A 84 -11.68 -23.99 3.41
N VAL A 85 -12.99 -24.13 3.16
CA VAL A 85 -13.84 -23.00 2.74
C VAL A 85 -14.43 -22.25 3.92
N LYS A 86 -14.42 -22.83 5.12
CA LYS A 86 -15.04 -22.21 6.31
C LYS A 86 -14.11 -21.27 7.09
N GLU A 87 -12.79 -21.37 6.93
CA GLU A 87 -11.84 -20.56 7.71
C GLU A 87 -11.63 -19.17 7.09
N GLU A 88 -11.76 -19.04 5.77
CA GLU A 88 -11.61 -17.77 5.06
C GLU A 88 -12.82 -16.82 5.28
N GLU A 89 -14.02 -17.34 5.50
CA GLU A 89 -15.20 -16.54 5.86
C GLU A 89 -15.10 -15.86 7.24
N ASN A 90 -14.19 -16.33 8.10
CA ASN A 90 -14.02 -15.81 9.46
C ASN A 90 -12.90 -14.76 9.60
N GLY A 91 -12.27 -14.30 8.52
CA GLY A 91 -11.17 -13.32 8.57
C GLY A 91 -9.83 -13.93 9.01
N TYR A 92 -9.62 -15.23 8.82
CA TYR A 92 -8.36 -15.93 9.09
C TYR A 92 -7.97 -16.83 7.92
N TYR A 93 -6.67 -16.92 7.68
CA TYR A 93 -6.07 -17.81 6.68
C TYR A 93 -4.99 -18.66 7.32
N VAL A 94 -5.05 -19.98 7.13
CA VAL A 94 -4.01 -20.91 7.62
C VAL A 94 -3.03 -21.18 6.48
N THR A 95 -1.75 -20.87 6.70
CA THR A 95 -0.70 -21.03 5.69
C THR A 95 -0.49 -22.49 5.31
N LYS A 96 -0.28 -22.71 4.00
CA LYS A 96 -0.01 -24.01 3.38
C LYS A 96 1.42 -24.03 2.85
N LYS A 97 1.94 -25.21 2.55
CA LYS A 97 3.25 -25.35 1.92
C LYS A 97 3.33 -24.57 0.60
N GLY A 98 4.37 -23.75 0.44
CA GLY A 98 4.58 -22.92 -0.73
C GLY A 98 3.90 -21.55 -0.67
N ASP A 99 3.16 -21.25 0.40
CA ASP A 99 2.54 -19.94 0.56
C ASP A 99 3.58 -18.86 0.90
N SER A 100 3.34 -17.65 0.39
CA SER A 100 4.07 -16.43 0.73
C SER A 100 3.07 -15.30 0.96
N LEU A 101 3.48 -14.20 1.61
CA LEU A 101 2.58 -13.08 1.88
C LEU A 101 1.99 -12.47 0.60
N SER A 102 2.82 -12.28 -0.44
CA SER A 102 2.37 -11.77 -1.74
C SER A 102 1.48 -12.78 -2.45
N GLY A 103 1.79 -14.08 -2.35
CA GLY A 103 0.99 -15.16 -2.92
C GLY A 103 -0.40 -15.23 -2.28
N ILE A 104 -0.48 -15.12 -0.95
CA ILE A 104 -1.75 -15.08 -0.22
C ILE A 104 -2.54 -13.82 -0.58
N ALA A 105 -1.91 -12.63 -0.60
CA ALA A 105 -2.57 -11.38 -0.95
C ALA A 105 -3.15 -11.38 -2.38
N ARG A 106 -2.48 -12.06 -3.33
CA ARG A 106 -2.93 -12.20 -4.73
C ARG A 106 -4.18 -13.07 -4.90
N ARG A 107 -4.52 -13.91 -3.94
CA ARG A 107 -5.65 -14.84 -4.05
C ARG A 107 -6.96 -14.06 -4.21
N LYS A 108 -7.89 -14.60 -5.04
CA LYS A 108 -9.21 -13.99 -5.30
C LYS A 108 -10.12 -13.95 -4.07
N ASP A 109 -9.90 -14.85 -3.15
CA ASP A 109 -10.62 -14.97 -1.88
C ASP A 109 -9.98 -14.17 -0.74
N VAL A 110 -8.87 -13.43 -1.03
CA VAL A 110 -8.18 -12.56 -0.07
C VAL A 110 -8.26 -11.11 -0.54
N TYR A 111 -7.27 -10.62 -1.29
CA TYR A 111 -7.24 -9.20 -1.70
C TYR A 111 -7.09 -8.99 -3.21
N GLU A 112 -6.97 -10.03 -4.01
CA GLU A 112 -6.78 -10.02 -5.47
C GLU A 112 -5.57 -9.21 -5.97
N ASP A 113 -4.67 -8.79 -5.06
CA ASP A 113 -3.50 -7.96 -5.36
C ASP A 113 -2.30 -8.36 -4.50
N ASP A 114 -1.22 -8.77 -5.15
CA ASP A 114 0.03 -9.15 -4.49
C ASP A 114 0.71 -7.98 -3.76
N LEU A 115 0.49 -6.73 -4.16
CA LEU A 115 1.02 -5.56 -3.48
C LEU A 115 0.29 -5.22 -2.17
N LYS A 116 -0.80 -5.93 -1.85
CA LYS A 116 -1.50 -5.80 -0.55
C LYS A 116 -0.91 -6.66 0.57
N TRP A 117 0.24 -7.32 0.34
CA TRP A 117 0.94 -8.06 1.38
C TRP A 117 1.28 -7.23 2.65
N PRO A 118 1.50 -5.90 2.59
CA PRO A 118 1.76 -5.10 3.78
C PRO A 118 0.60 -5.11 4.78
N ILE A 119 -0.63 -5.27 4.29
CA ILE A 119 -1.83 -5.38 5.11
C ILE A 119 -1.79 -6.66 5.94
N ILE A 120 -1.49 -7.80 5.30
CA ILE A 120 -1.35 -9.08 5.99
C ILE A 120 -0.23 -9.01 7.03
N TYR A 121 0.92 -8.43 6.64
CA TYR A 121 2.06 -8.28 7.54
C TYR A 121 1.71 -7.41 8.76
N SER A 122 1.07 -6.26 8.57
CA SER A 122 0.72 -5.34 9.66
C SER A 122 -0.22 -5.97 10.69
N LEU A 123 -1.14 -6.83 10.25
CA LEU A 123 -2.09 -7.53 11.11
C LEU A 123 -1.47 -8.72 11.87
N ASN A 124 -0.28 -9.20 11.44
CA ASN A 124 0.31 -10.43 11.93
C ASN A 124 1.80 -10.31 12.31
N MET A 125 2.29 -9.10 12.60
CA MET A 125 3.71 -8.86 12.88
C MET A 125 4.29 -9.81 13.92
N GLU A 126 3.54 -10.07 14.99
CA GLU A 126 3.99 -10.96 16.09
C GLU A 126 4.21 -12.40 15.62
N LYS A 127 3.28 -12.92 14.80
CA LYS A 127 3.34 -14.29 14.26
C LYS A 127 4.43 -14.47 13.21
N LEU A 128 4.84 -13.37 12.58
CA LEU A 128 5.83 -13.33 11.51
C LEU A 128 7.20 -12.79 11.97
N ASN A 129 7.39 -12.65 13.28
CA ASN A 129 8.59 -12.01 13.84
C ASN A 129 9.88 -12.79 13.56
N ASP A 130 9.80 -14.12 13.55
CA ASP A 130 10.96 -15.01 13.36
C ASP A 130 11.36 -15.20 11.88
N ILE A 131 10.58 -14.65 10.94
CA ILE A 131 10.89 -14.73 9.52
C ILE A 131 11.84 -13.58 9.14
N GLU A 132 12.91 -13.91 8.39
CA GLU A 132 13.89 -12.93 7.92
C GLU A 132 13.23 -11.88 7.02
N LYS A 133 13.51 -10.61 7.30
CA LYS A 133 12.87 -9.44 6.68
C LYS A 133 13.85 -8.72 5.75
N ASP A 134 14.20 -9.39 4.65
CA ASP A 134 15.00 -8.83 3.55
C ASP A 134 14.10 -8.32 2.39
N GLU A 135 14.70 -7.96 1.26
CA GLU A 135 14.00 -7.50 0.07
C GLU A 135 13.05 -8.55 -0.55
N ASN A 136 13.26 -9.83 -0.25
CA ASN A 136 12.43 -10.95 -0.72
C ASN A 136 11.35 -11.36 0.28
N PHE A 137 11.26 -10.71 1.43
CA PHE A 137 10.34 -11.06 2.52
C PHE A 137 8.90 -11.34 2.07
N PRO A 138 8.25 -10.54 1.20
CA PRO A 138 6.86 -10.81 0.80
C PRO A 138 6.69 -12.07 -0.05
N ASP A 139 7.74 -12.51 -0.75
CA ASP A 139 7.72 -13.69 -1.63
C ASP A 139 8.37 -14.93 -0.99
N ARG A 140 8.89 -14.80 0.21
CA ARG A 140 9.50 -15.89 0.97
C ARG A 140 8.43 -16.89 1.39
N GLU A 141 8.73 -18.19 1.24
CA GLU A 141 7.85 -19.26 1.72
C GLU A 141 7.65 -19.17 3.23
N LEU A 142 6.39 -19.18 3.65
CA LEU A 142 5.98 -19.16 5.05
C LEU A 142 5.96 -20.59 5.62
N PRO A 143 6.25 -20.75 6.91
CA PRO A 143 5.98 -22.02 7.62
C PRO A 143 4.51 -22.41 7.48
N GLU A 144 4.25 -23.70 7.26
CA GLU A 144 2.89 -24.24 7.18
C GLU A 144 2.19 -24.19 8.55
N GLY A 145 0.89 -23.91 8.55
CA GLY A 145 0.04 -23.93 9.74
C GLY A 145 0.01 -22.63 10.54
N ILE A 146 0.60 -21.54 10.05
CA ILE A 146 0.43 -20.23 10.69
C ILE A 146 -0.97 -19.70 10.38
N GLU A 147 -1.77 -19.44 11.40
CA GLU A 147 -3.05 -18.77 11.27
C GLU A 147 -2.84 -17.25 11.14
N LEU A 148 -3.05 -16.70 9.96
CA LEU A 148 -2.92 -15.28 9.66
C LEU A 148 -4.29 -14.59 9.71
N LYS A 149 -4.40 -13.46 10.41
CA LYS A 149 -5.55 -12.57 10.29
C LYS A 149 -5.54 -11.90 8.93
N ILE A 150 -6.69 -11.92 8.25
CA ILE A 150 -6.99 -11.12 7.06
C ILE A 150 -8.25 -10.30 7.33
N LEU A 151 -8.39 -9.13 6.69
CA LEU A 151 -9.63 -8.37 6.78
C LEU A 151 -10.64 -8.91 5.77
N THR A 152 -11.83 -9.20 6.24
CA THR A 152 -12.95 -9.58 5.37
C THR A 152 -13.47 -8.36 4.60
N PRO A 153 -14.14 -8.54 3.45
CA PRO A 153 -14.75 -7.45 2.70
C PRO A 153 -15.72 -6.59 3.55
N ASP A 154 -16.45 -7.20 4.48
CA ASP A 154 -17.35 -6.50 5.38
C ASP A 154 -16.59 -5.63 6.40
N GLU A 155 -15.49 -6.14 6.99
CA GLU A 155 -14.62 -5.36 7.89
C GLU A 155 -13.99 -4.17 7.16
N VAL A 156 -13.49 -4.38 5.92
CA VAL A 156 -12.92 -3.32 5.08
C VAL A 156 -13.96 -2.24 4.79
N LYS A 157 -15.18 -2.63 4.43
CA LYS A 157 -16.27 -1.70 4.16
C LYS A 157 -16.65 -0.92 5.42
N GLU A 158 -16.82 -1.59 6.55
CA GLU A 158 -17.15 -0.95 7.83
C GLU A 158 -16.07 0.05 8.26
N ASN A 159 -14.80 -0.32 8.12
CA ASN A 159 -13.67 0.56 8.39
C ASN A 159 -13.69 1.80 7.49
N LEU A 160 -13.95 1.62 6.20
CA LEU A 160 -14.01 2.72 5.23
C LEU A 160 -15.16 3.69 5.51
N GLU A 161 -16.34 3.17 5.93
CA GLU A 161 -17.52 3.99 6.26
C GLU A 161 -17.30 4.86 7.51
N LYS A 162 -16.50 4.40 8.47
CA LYS A 162 -16.16 5.14 9.70
C LYS A 162 -15.19 6.30 9.46
N LYS A 163 -14.52 6.32 8.30
CA LYS A 163 -13.48 7.31 7.99
C LYS A 163 -14.04 8.49 7.20
N PRO A 164 -13.51 9.72 7.35
CA PRO A 164 -13.87 10.90 6.55
C PRO A 164 -13.68 10.66 5.04
N LYS A 165 -14.20 11.57 4.20
CA LYS A 165 -14.08 11.44 2.74
C LYS A 165 -12.79 12.05 2.16
N ASN A 166 -12.19 12.99 2.87
CA ASN A 166 -10.99 13.69 2.39
C ASN A 166 -9.77 13.25 3.19
N TYR A 167 -8.73 12.85 2.49
CA TYR A 167 -7.49 12.40 3.08
C TYR A 167 -6.26 12.93 2.39
N TRP A 168 -5.20 13.04 3.17
CA TRP A 168 -3.84 13.27 2.73
C TRP A 168 -3.01 12.03 2.98
N VAL A 169 -2.08 11.77 2.07
CA VAL A 169 -1.10 10.69 2.19
C VAL A 169 0.29 11.23 1.95
N ILE A 170 1.27 10.53 2.49
CA ILE A 170 2.68 10.81 2.29
C ILE A 170 3.19 9.85 1.22
N ASN A 171 3.70 10.39 0.12
CA ASN A 171 4.48 9.62 -0.85
C ASN A 171 5.91 9.54 -0.34
N VAL A 172 6.37 8.32 -0.07
CA VAL A 172 7.69 8.07 0.55
C VAL A 172 8.74 7.86 -0.51
N ILE A 173 8.49 6.94 -1.45
CA ILE A 173 9.39 6.61 -2.56
C ILE A 173 8.58 5.97 -3.69
N SER A 174 9.08 6.11 -4.92
CA SER A 174 8.56 5.40 -6.10
C SER A 174 9.68 4.59 -6.75
N SER A 175 9.37 3.36 -7.18
CA SER A 175 10.30 2.47 -7.89
C SER A 175 9.56 1.59 -8.89
N SER A 176 10.22 1.19 -9.97
CA SER A 176 9.77 0.11 -10.85
C SER A 176 10.08 -1.28 -10.28
N GLU A 177 10.95 -1.38 -9.27
CA GLU A 177 11.38 -2.61 -8.61
C GLU A 177 10.76 -2.67 -7.21
N LYS A 178 9.93 -3.70 -6.94
CA LYS A 178 9.24 -3.82 -5.64
C LYS A 178 10.22 -4.10 -4.50
N GLU A 179 11.30 -4.79 -4.78
CA GLU A 179 12.35 -5.18 -3.84
C GLU A 179 12.96 -3.96 -3.12
N ILE A 180 13.06 -2.82 -3.84
CA ILE A 180 13.53 -1.54 -3.27
C ILE A 180 12.54 -1.01 -2.22
N LEU A 181 11.24 -1.26 -2.37
CA LEU A 181 10.23 -0.76 -1.45
C LEU A 181 10.13 -1.58 -0.17
N VAL A 182 10.41 -2.89 -0.25
CA VAL A 182 10.16 -3.86 0.85
C VAL A 182 10.82 -3.46 2.18
N PRO A 183 12.14 -3.17 2.26
CA PRO A 183 12.76 -2.82 3.55
C PRO A 183 12.17 -1.54 4.17
N HIS A 184 11.78 -0.58 3.33
CA HIS A 184 11.17 0.67 3.80
C HIS A 184 9.76 0.44 4.36
N ILE A 185 8.96 -0.39 3.68
CA ILE A 185 7.61 -0.77 4.13
C ILE A 185 7.69 -1.47 5.48
N ILE A 186 8.53 -2.49 5.61
CA ILE A 186 8.72 -3.23 6.86
C ILE A 186 9.09 -2.27 7.99
N LYS A 187 10.05 -1.39 7.75
CA LYS A 187 10.52 -0.42 8.73
C LYS A 187 9.41 0.55 9.17
N LEU A 188 8.57 1.00 8.24
CA LEU A 188 7.43 1.87 8.53
C LEU A 188 6.36 1.13 9.35
N ILE A 189 5.98 -0.08 8.95
CA ILE A 189 4.99 -0.89 9.68
C ILE A 189 5.48 -1.19 11.10
N MET A 190 6.75 -1.55 11.28
CA MET A 190 7.35 -1.79 12.59
C MET A 190 7.37 -0.53 13.49
N ASN A 191 7.30 0.67 12.90
CA ASN A 191 7.16 1.94 13.61
C ASN A 191 5.68 2.40 13.73
N GLY A 192 4.71 1.52 13.44
CA GLY A 192 3.29 1.79 13.65
C GLY A 192 2.60 2.56 12.53
N TYR A 193 3.24 2.74 11.36
CA TYR A 193 2.63 3.42 10.22
C TYR A 193 1.82 2.46 9.35
N GLY A 194 0.62 2.90 8.95
CA GLY A 194 -0.16 2.24 7.89
C GLY A 194 0.49 2.52 6.53
N ALA A 195 1.34 1.60 6.07
CA ALA A 195 2.06 1.71 4.81
C ALA A 195 1.45 0.78 3.75
N TYR A 196 1.31 1.25 2.52
CA TYR A 196 0.75 0.51 1.39
C TYR A 196 1.44 0.87 0.07
N ILE A 197 1.24 0.05 -0.96
CA ILE A 197 1.82 0.24 -2.28
C ILE A 197 0.70 0.46 -3.29
N THR A 198 0.82 1.50 -4.12
CA THR A 198 -0.05 1.71 -5.28
C THR A 198 0.72 1.50 -6.57
N ARG A 199 0.03 1.02 -7.62
CA ARG A 199 0.56 1.03 -8.99
C ARG A 199 0.24 2.35 -9.66
N THR A 200 1.13 2.83 -10.49
CA THR A 200 0.92 4.00 -11.35
C THR A 200 1.72 3.83 -12.63
N GLU A 201 1.20 4.32 -13.74
CA GLU A 201 1.93 4.38 -14.99
C GLU A 201 2.48 5.79 -15.19
N ILE A 202 3.77 5.89 -15.54
CA ILE A 202 4.44 7.15 -15.86
C ILE A 202 5.22 6.94 -17.16
N ASP A 203 4.90 7.70 -18.20
CA ASP A 203 5.53 7.61 -19.53
C ASP A 203 5.54 6.19 -20.12
N GLY A 204 4.43 5.45 -19.96
CA GLY A 204 4.27 4.08 -20.45
C GLY A 204 5.07 3.03 -19.66
N LYS A 205 5.53 3.36 -18.46
CA LYS A 205 6.23 2.45 -17.55
C LYS A 205 5.45 2.29 -16.26
N ASP A 206 5.37 1.06 -15.78
CA ASP A 206 4.76 0.74 -14.49
C ASP A 206 5.68 1.15 -13.35
N TRP A 207 5.13 1.89 -12.40
CA TRP A 207 5.77 2.31 -11.17
C TRP A 207 4.96 1.88 -9.95
N MET A 208 5.64 1.57 -8.89
CA MET A 208 5.04 1.34 -7.57
C MET A 208 5.39 2.50 -6.66
N ARG A 209 4.41 2.99 -5.91
CA ARG A 209 4.59 4.05 -4.90
C ARG A 209 4.33 3.51 -3.52
N LEU A 210 5.31 3.67 -2.66
CA LEU A 210 5.11 3.48 -1.22
C LEU A 210 4.46 4.72 -0.65
N ARG A 211 3.32 4.52 -0.01
CA ARG A 211 2.53 5.57 0.63
C ARG A 211 2.27 5.25 2.10
N VAL A 212 2.11 6.31 2.88
CA VAL A 212 1.69 6.26 4.29
C VAL A 212 0.51 7.20 4.48
N GLY A 213 -0.51 6.78 5.15
CA GLY A 213 -1.69 7.59 5.44
C GLY A 213 -2.79 6.70 5.97
N PHE A 214 -3.97 7.15 6.15
CA PHE A 214 -4.70 8.28 5.60
C PHE A 214 -4.84 9.39 6.68
N PHE A 215 -4.35 10.58 6.44
CA PHE A 215 -4.42 11.71 7.37
C PHE A 215 -5.57 12.63 7.00
N GLU A 216 -6.33 13.12 7.99
CA GLU A 216 -7.45 14.02 7.74
C GLU A 216 -6.98 15.43 7.37
N GLN A 217 -5.86 15.87 7.95
CA GLN A 217 -5.28 17.18 7.75
C GLN A 217 -3.94 17.08 7.03
N ARG A 218 -3.67 18.04 6.17
CA ARG A 218 -2.40 18.15 5.45
C ARG A 218 -1.23 18.36 6.40
N GLU A 219 -1.44 19.18 7.38
CA GLU A 219 -0.45 19.56 8.40
C GLU A 219 0.02 18.34 9.21
N ASP A 220 -0.91 17.41 9.53
CA ASP A 220 -0.59 16.15 10.20
C ASP A 220 0.26 15.24 9.29
N ALA A 221 -0.10 15.15 8.02
CA ALA A 221 0.69 14.38 7.05
C ALA A 221 2.11 14.98 6.88
N GLU A 222 2.25 16.31 6.83
CA GLU A 222 3.54 16.98 6.73
C GLU A 222 4.39 16.76 8.00
N ALA A 223 3.76 16.81 9.19
CA ALA A 223 4.44 16.57 10.46
C ALA A 223 4.95 15.10 10.56
N GLU A 224 4.11 14.14 10.19
CA GLU A 224 4.50 12.72 10.15
C GLU A 224 5.53 12.44 9.04
N GLY A 225 5.47 13.16 7.92
CA GLY A 225 6.46 13.07 6.84
C GLY A 225 7.88 13.36 7.32
N LYS A 226 8.05 14.34 8.20
CA LYS A 226 9.36 14.65 8.81
C LYS A 226 9.89 13.50 9.66
N LYS A 227 9.03 12.86 10.45
CA LYS A 227 9.41 11.69 11.24
C LYS A 227 9.78 10.49 10.36
N ILE A 228 9.04 10.30 9.26
CA ILE A 228 9.31 9.23 8.28
C ILE A 228 10.67 9.45 7.62
N MET A 229 11.02 10.70 7.25
CA MET A 229 12.35 11.01 6.74
C MET A 229 13.45 10.62 7.73
N ASP A 230 13.29 10.94 9.01
CA ASP A 230 14.25 10.58 10.07
C ASP A 230 14.34 9.04 10.23
N ILE A 231 13.20 8.34 10.26
CA ILE A 231 13.15 6.88 10.38
C ILE A 231 13.88 6.20 9.22
N LEU A 232 13.64 6.64 7.98
CA LEU A 232 14.17 6.02 6.77
C LEU A 232 15.53 6.56 6.35
N ASN A 233 15.98 7.67 6.95
CA ASN A 233 17.15 8.45 6.54
C ASN A 233 16.99 8.97 5.10
N PHE A 234 15.81 9.50 4.79
CA PHE A 234 15.48 10.12 3.51
C PHE A 234 15.59 11.63 3.59
N SER A 235 15.94 12.26 2.47
CA SER A 235 16.04 13.72 2.36
C SER A 235 14.72 14.39 2.01
N ASP A 236 13.77 13.64 1.44
CA ASP A 236 12.51 14.20 0.93
C ASP A 236 11.38 13.17 0.93
N VAL A 237 10.19 13.64 1.29
CA VAL A 237 8.90 12.97 1.09
C VAL A 237 7.87 14.07 0.77
N TRP A 238 6.77 13.74 0.09
CA TRP A 238 5.78 14.77 -0.22
C TRP A 238 4.36 14.31 0.08
N THR A 239 3.50 15.25 0.48
CA THR A 239 2.10 14.98 0.76
C THR A 239 1.24 15.24 -0.49
N THR A 240 0.22 14.42 -0.68
CA THR A 240 -0.79 14.62 -1.73
C THR A 240 -2.17 14.25 -1.21
N LYS A 241 -3.20 14.80 -1.85
CA LYS A 241 -4.59 14.44 -1.56
C LYS A 241 -4.93 13.12 -2.26
N VAL A 242 -5.67 12.25 -1.57
CA VAL A 242 -6.12 10.96 -2.12
C VAL A 242 -7.38 11.14 -2.96
N GLY A 243 -7.43 10.48 -4.12
CA GLY A 243 -8.65 10.36 -4.93
C GLY A 243 -9.60 9.28 -4.40
N ASP A 244 -10.86 9.32 -4.86
CA ASP A 244 -11.91 8.40 -4.39
C ASP A 244 -11.61 6.93 -4.73
N ILE A 245 -10.97 6.66 -5.86
CA ILE A 245 -10.58 5.30 -6.29
C ILE A 245 -9.59 4.71 -5.29
N GLU A 246 -8.49 5.38 -5.03
CA GLU A 246 -7.46 4.91 -4.11
C GLU A 246 -7.98 4.82 -2.67
N ARG A 247 -8.83 5.78 -2.26
CA ARG A 247 -9.52 5.71 -0.97
C ARG A 247 -10.38 4.45 -0.87
N GLY A 248 -11.12 4.12 -1.91
CA GLY A 248 -11.95 2.90 -1.96
C GLY A 248 -11.10 1.63 -1.88
N GLU A 249 -9.93 1.63 -2.49
CA GLU A 249 -9.05 0.48 -2.60
C GLU A 249 -8.24 0.21 -1.33
N PHE A 250 -7.77 1.26 -0.63
CA PHE A 250 -6.85 1.14 0.51
C PHE A 250 -7.38 1.73 1.81
N GLY A 251 -8.38 2.60 1.77
CA GLY A 251 -8.86 3.32 2.94
C GLY A 251 -9.53 2.48 4.02
N GLY A 252 -9.98 1.28 3.70
CA GLY A 252 -10.61 0.36 4.65
C GLY A 252 -9.64 -0.57 5.40
N TYR A 253 -8.37 -0.56 5.02
CA TYR A 253 -7.34 -1.40 5.57
C TYR A 253 -6.53 -0.73 6.68
#